data_6b120b5aebd2042cfad00bae04142146
#
_entry.id   6b120b5aebd2042cfad00bae04142146
#
_cell.length_a   1.000
_cell.length_b   1.000
_cell.length_c   1.000
_cell.angle_alpha   90.00
_cell.angle_beta   90.00
_cell.angle_gamma   90.00
#
_symmetry.space_group_name_H-M   'P 1'
#
loop_
_entity.id
_entity.type
_entity.pdbx_description
1 polymer ?
#
loop_
_entity_poly.entity_id
_entity_poly.type
_entity_poly.pdbx_seq_one_letter_code
_entity_poly.pdbx_strand_id
1 'polypeptide(L)'
;MKRTFKPLKYIFLLLLITGIFCNTAPVFAGDIMDSVYFFGDSTTAHLALRGGIPKERVRSGAGNTVKFSSVNREKCVHFENGEDLTLSEAVSKVKPKILVITLGVSGGAGNLSEDDFKSIYKKMLLSVKEASPETYVFVQSVLPLSDKSVKHYKNITKEAVVEANNWIKDVCDELSFPFINTHDLLLADNGYLKPEYQNDEYMHLTKAAYKVILENIGQAIKNKFKE
;
A
#
# COMPACT_ATOMS: atom_id res chain seq x y z
N MET A 1 -4.91 -75.62 27.52
CA MET A 1 -5.62 -74.36 27.68
C MET A 1 -4.98 -73.31 26.75
N LYS A 2 -5.61 -73.01 25.61
CA LYS A 2 -5.11 -71.97 24.69
C LYS A 2 -5.92 -70.68 24.90
N ARG A 3 -5.27 -69.61 25.42
CA ARG A 3 -5.89 -68.31 25.57
C ARG A 3 -5.79 -67.58 24.20
N THR A 4 -6.93 -67.32 23.59
CA THR A 4 -7.08 -66.50 22.41
C THR A 4 -7.14 -65.01 22.81
N PHE A 5 -6.17 -64.23 22.38
CA PHE A 5 -6.20 -62.76 22.46
C PHE A 5 -7.06 -62.21 21.31
N LYS A 6 -8.09 -61.43 21.67
CA LYS A 6 -8.86 -60.63 20.68
C LYS A 6 -8.13 -59.30 20.48
N PRO A 7 -7.93 -58.84 19.23
CA PRO A 7 -7.38 -57.51 19.03
C PRO A 7 -8.47 -56.44 19.24
N LEU A 8 -8.14 -55.47 20.10
CA LEU A 8 -8.97 -54.29 20.35
C LEU A 8 -8.79 -53.34 19.17
N LYS A 9 -9.87 -53.14 18.39
CA LYS A 9 -9.93 -52.18 17.27
C LYS A 9 -10.02 -50.78 17.84
N TYR A 10 -8.91 -50.01 17.72
CA TYR A 10 -8.94 -48.58 17.97
C TYR A 10 -9.62 -47.90 16.78
N ILE A 11 -10.84 -47.41 17.01
CA ILE A 11 -11.54 -46.53 16.09
C ILE A 11 -10.94 -45.13 16.33
N PHE A 12 -10.08 -44.67 15.43
CA PHE A 12 -9.67 -43.26 15.36
C PHE A 12 -10.84 -42.46 14.80
N LEU A 13 -11.57 -41.78 15.68
CA LEU A 13 -12.55 -40.77 15.32
C LEU A 13 -11.83 -39.49 14.88
N LEU A 14 -11.60 -39.34 13.56
CA LEU A 14 -11.06 -38.12 12.98
C LEU A 14 -12.16 -37.04 13.06
N LEU A 15 -12.10 -36.18 14.09
CA LEU A 15 -12.90 -34.97 14.16
C LEU A 15 -12.34 -33.99 13.11
N LEU A 16 -12.98 -33.98 11.94
CA LEU A 16 -12.84 -32.90 10.95
C LEU A 16 -13.51 -31.65 11.53
N ILE A 17 -12.71 -30.82 12.20
CA ILE A 17 -13.11 -29.45 12.54
C ILE A 17 -13.04 -28.66 11.23
N THR A 18 -14.09 -28.65 10.45
CA THR A 18 -14.32 -27.67 9.40
C THR A 18 -14.55 -26.32 10.09
N GLY A 19 -13.46 -25.59 10.31
CA GLY A 19 -13.56 -24.18 10.67
C GLY A 19 -14.28 -23.44 9.55
N ILE A 20 -15.57 -23.18 9.73
CA ILE A 20 -16.28 -22.21 8.90
C ILE A 20 -15.67 -20.85 9.26
N PHE A 21 -14.66 -20.43 8.51
CA PHE A 21 -14.25 -19.03 8.50
C PHE A 21 -15.43 -18.26 7.90
N CYS A 22 -16.29 -17.77 8.77
CA CYS A 22 -17.31 -16.81 8.40
C CYS A 22 -16.57 -15.53 7.99
N ASN A 23 -16.30 -15.40 6.70
CA ASN A 23 -15.66 -14.21 6.12
C ASN A 23 -16.73 -13.11 6.08
N THR A 24 -17.13 -12.61 7.26
CA THR A 24 -18.01 -11.46 7.34
C THR A 24 -17.21 -10.24 6.93
N ALA A 25 -17.60 -9.59 5.83
CA ALA A 25 -17.07 -8.30 5.46
C ALA A 25 -17.16 -7.35 6.67
N PRO A 26 -16.10 -6.56 6.95
CA PRO A 26 -16.11 -5.66 8.09
C PRO A 26 -17.23 -4.62 7.92
N VAL A 27 -18.07 -4.48 8.94
CA VAL A 27 -19.07 -3.41 9.00
C VAL A 27 -18.37 -2.13 9.44
N PHE A 28 -18.38 -1.11 8.59
CA PHE A 28 -17.87 0.22 8.91
C PHE A 28 -19.01 1.11 9.39
N ALA A 29 -18.88 1.66 10.60
CA ALA A 29 -19.77 2.71 11.09
C ALA A 29 -19.25 4.06 10.58
N GLY A 30 -20.04 4.78 9.77
CA GLY A 30 -19.64 6.04 9.16
C GLY A 30 -19.04 5.90 7.75
N ASP A 31 -18.31 6.92 7.30
CA ASP A 31 -17.62 6.84 6.01
C ASP A 31 -16.42 5.87 6.14
N ILE A 32 -16.35 4.90 5.22
CA ILE A 32 -15.25 3.93 5.18
C ILE A 32 -13.88 4.62 5.13
N MET A 33 -13.81 5.81 4.52
CA MET A 33 -12.60 6.61 4.44
C MET A 33 -12.08 7.08 5.80
N ASP A 34 -12.93 7.13 6.83
CA ASP A 34 -12.51 7.46 8.20
C ASP A 34 -11.65 6.37 8.86
N SER A 35 -11.69 5.16 8.33
CA SER A 35 -10.90 4.01 8.78
C SER A 35 -9.60 3.81 7.99
N VAL A 36 -9.33 4.66 6.99
CA VAL A 36 -8.18 4.52 6.09
C VAL A 36 -6.97 5.27 6.63
N TYR A 37 -5.86 4.54 6.73
CA TYR A 37 -4.51 5.08 6.94
C TYR A 37 -3.72 5.05 5.64
N PHE A 38 -2.81 5.97 5.48
CA PHE A 38 -1.98 6.14 4.28
C PHE A 38 -0.50 6.06 4.65
N PHE A 39 0.27 5.33 3.87
CA PHE A 39 1.72 5.28 4.00
C PHE A 39 2.38 5.51 2.64
N GLY A 40 3.42 6.35 2.62
CA GLY A 40 4.21 6.62 1.43
C GLY A 40 5.17 7.78 1.60
N ASP A 41 5.64 8.29 0.47
CA ASP A 41 6.58 9.41 0.39
C ASP A 41 5.88 10.79 0.46
N SER A 42 6.51 11.83 -0.11
CA SER A 42 6.01 13.20 -0.06
C SER A 42 4.61 13.38 -0.66
N THR A 43 4.25 12.61 -1.66
CA THR A 43 2.91 12.67 -2.25
C THR A 43 1.86 12.19 -1.26
N THR A 44 2.16 11.15 -0.49
CA THR A 44 1.30 10.69 0.60
C THR A 44 1.26 11.70 1.75
N ALA A 45 2.41 12.24 2.17
CA ALA A 45 2.48 13.26 3.24
C ALA A 45 1.58 14.47 2.93
N HIS A 46 1.47 14.85 1.67
CA HIS A 46 0.62 15.97 1.23
C HIS A 46 -0.89 15.68 1.29
N LEU A 47 -1.33 14.46 1.53
CA LEU A 47 -2.74 14.17 1.85
C LEU A 47 -3.20 14.95 3.10
N ALA A 48 -2.34 15.09 4.10
CA ALA A 48 -2.64 15.92 5.27
C ALA A 48 -2.67 17.41 4.95
N LEU A 49 -1.87 17.88 4.00
CA LEU A 49 -1.77 19.31 3.65
C LEU A 49 -2.84 19.76 2.66
N ARG A 50 -3.22 18.90 1.72
CA ARG A 50 -4.06 19.25 0.56
C ARG A 50 -5.25 18.32 0.34
N GLY A 51 -5.19 17.09 0.86
CA GLY A 51 -6.27 16.09 0.71
C GLY A 51 -7.33 16.15 1.80
N GLY A 52 -7.10 16.92 2.87
CA GLY A 52 -8.04 17.01 4.01
C GLY A 52 -8.05 15.77 4.91
N ILE A 53 -7.06 14.89 4.78
CA ILE A 53 -6.91 13.72 5.65
C ILE A 53 -6.25 14.16 6.98
N PRO A 54 -6.79 13.76 8.14
CA PRO A 54 -6.16 14.01 9.43
C PRO A 54 -4.71 13.49 9.46
N LYS A 55 -3.80 14.30 10.02
CA LYS A 55 -2.35 14.02 9.98
C LYS A 55 -1.99 12.69 10.66
N GLU A 56 -2.71 12.32 11.71
CA GLU A 56 -2.52 11.07 12.44
C GLU A 56 -2.84 9.82 11.62
N ARG A 57 -3.53 9.97 10.48
CA ARG A 57 -3.81 8.89 9.53
C ARG A 57 -2.87 8.88 8.32
N VAL A 58 -1.97 9.85 8.22
CA VAL A 58 -0.98 9.95 7.16
C VAL A 58 0.39 9.63 7.73
N ARG A 59 1.03 8.60 7.22
CA ARG A 59 2.34 8.14 7.70
C ARG A 59 3.38 8.28 6.59
N SER A 60 4.43 9.02 6.89
CA SER A 60 5.60 9.23 6.05
C SER A 60 6.82 9.38 6.94
N GLY A 61 8.02 9.46 6.36
CA GLY A 61 9.26 9.68 7.10
C GLY A 61 9.42 11.12 7.59
N ALA A 62 10.41 11.33 8.44
CA ALA A 62 10.85 12.66 8.81
C ALA A 62 11.18 13.47 7.54
N GLY A 63 10.74 14.74 7.51
CA GLY A 63 10.85 15.57 6.31
C GLY A 63 9.95 15.15 5.14
N ASN A 64 8.88 14.40 5.42
CA ASN A 64 7.89 13.94 4.43
C ASN A 64 8.51 13.09 3.30
N THR A 65 9.52 12.30 3.59
CA THR A 65 10.18 11.45 2.59
C THR A 65 10.32 10.02 3.09
N VAL A 66 10.20 9.08 2.16
CA VAL A 66 10.51 7.65 2.37
C VAL A 66 11.30 7.17 1.18
N LYS A 67 12.48 6.64 1.42
CA LYS A 67 13.30 6.05 0.36
C LYS A 67 12.91 4.59 0.16
N PHE A 68 12.33 4.26 -0.99
CA PHE A 68 11.83 2.92 -1.29
C PHE A 68 12.91 1.83 -1.15
N SER A 69 14.14 2.06 -1.65
CA SER A 69 15.22 1.07 -1.60
C SER A 69 15.64 0.65 -0.18
N SER A 70 15.26 1.41 0.84
CA SER A 70 15.60 1.12 2.25
C SER A 70 14.38 0.91 3.15
N VAL A 71 13.15 0.94 2.60
CA VAL A 71 11.87 0.87 3.35
C VAL A 71 11.76 -0.32 4.31
N ASN A 72 12.38 -1.44 3.96
CA ASN A 72 12.36 -2.67 4.78
C ASN A 72 13.38 -2.68 5.93
N ARG A 73 14.21 -1.66 6.07
CA ARG A 73 15.31 -1.62 7.05
C ARG A 73 15.30 -0.39 7.92
N GLU A 74 14.92 0.74 7.33
CA GLU A 74 14.99 2.04 8.01
C GLU A 74 13.73 2.32 8.81
N LYS A 75 13.89 3.09 9.88
CA LYS A 75 12.79 3.66 10.64
C LYS A 75 12.21 4.84 9.87
N CYS A 76 11.41 4.51 8.86
CA CYS A 76 10.90 5.46 7.87
C CYS A 76 9.47 5.95 8.14
N VAL A 77 8.92 5.68 9.32
CA VAL A 77 7.61 6.19 9.74
C VAL A 77 7.79 7.09 10.94
N HIS A 78 7.58 8.38 10.72
CA HIS A 78 7.69 9.41 11.78
C HIS A 78 6.34 9.63 12.47
N PHE A 79 6.36 9.65 13.81
CA PHE A 79 5.21 9.98 14.64
C PHE A 79 5.35 11.39 15.24
N GLU A 80 4.22 12.04 15.56
CA GLU A 80 4.20 13.41 16.09
C GLU A 80 4.90 13.58 17.43
N ASN A 81 5.01 12.49 18.21
CA ASN A 81 5.77 12.48 19.47
C ASN A 81 7.30 12.37 19.27
N GLY A 82 7.78 12.43 18.03
CA GLY A 82 9.20 12.30 17.67
C GLY A 82 9.73 10.88 17.56
N GLU A 83 8.86 9.87 17.68
CA GLU A 83 9.26 8.46 17.53
C GLU A 83 9.36 8.09 16.06
N ASP A 84 10.45 7.45 15.68
CA ASP A 84 10.66 6.87 14.35
C ASP A 84 10.60 5.34 14.44
N LEU A 85 9.76 4.73 13.58
CA LEU A 85 9.55 3.29 13.52
C LEU A 85 9.79 2.77 12.10
N THR A 86 10.09 1.48 11.96
CA THR A 86 9.95 0.78 10.69
C THR A 86 8.48 0.70 10.31
N LEU A 87 8.17 0.41 9.05
CA LEU A 87 6.78 0.27 8.62
C LEU A 87 6.05 -0.83 9.39
N SER A 88 6.68 -1.99 9.58
CA SER A 88 6.08 -3.12 10.32
C SER A 88 5.82 -2.78 11.80
N GLU A 89 6.77 -2.12 12.48
CA GLU A 89 6.57 -1.64 13.86
C GLU A 89 5.42 -0.65 13.96
N ALA A 90 5.35 0.30 13.01
CA ALA A 90 4.28 1.30 12.96
C ALA A 90 2.91 0.64 12.74
N VAL A 91 2.81 -0.31 11.82
CA VAL A 91 1.57 -1.05 11.53
C VAL A 91 1.16 -1.89 12.74
N SER A 92 2.10 -2.59 13.38
CA SER A 92 1.85 -3.36 14.61
C SER A 92 1.34 -2.48 15.76
N LYS A 93 1.85 -1.25 15.86
CA LYS A 93 1.46 -0.27 16.88
C LYS A 93 0.06 0.31 16.63
N VAL A 94 -0.22 0.72 15.38
CA VAL A 94 -1.47 1.42 15.01
C VAL A 94 -2.60 0.45 14.74
N LYS A 95 -2.30 -0.72 14.14
CA LYS A 95 -3.27 -1.73 13.69
C LYS A 95 -4.42 -1.11 12.89
N PRO A 96 -4.11 -0.41 11.78
CA PRO A 96 -5.15 0.23 10.99
C PRO A 96 -6.09 -0.83 10.40
N LYS A 97 -7.39 -0.53 10.34
CA LYS A 97 -8.34 -1.41 9.64
C LYS A 97 -8.02 -1.50 8.15
N ILE A 98 -7.74 -0.35 7.53
CA ILE A 98 -7.38 -0.23 6.12
C ILE A 98 -6.10 0.58 6.02
N LEU A 99 -5.14 0.09 5.23
CA LEU A 99 -3.89 0.76 4.90
C LEU A 99 -3.75 0.89 3.39
N VAL A 100 -3.60 2.11 2.89
CA VAL A 100 -3.25 2.38 1.49
C VAL A 100 -1.77 2.73 1.42
N ILE A 101 -1.02 2.01 0.58
CA ILE A 101 0.40 2.22 0.37
C ILE A 101 0.62 2.83 -1.01
N THR A 102 1.30 3.99 -1.08
CA THR A 102 1.72 4.65 -2.33
C THR A 102 3.21 4.91 -2.26
N LEU A 103 4.02 4.04 -2.82
CA LEU A 103 5.48 4.12 -2.74
C LEU A 103 6.12 3.44 -3.96
N GLY A 104 7.27 3.92 -4.40
CA GLY A 104 8.02 3.30 -5.49
C GLY A 104 8.87 4.26 -6.32
N VAL A 105 8.73 5.58 -6.15
CA VAL A 105 9.52 6.56 -6.92
C VAL A 105 10.85 6.86 -6.24
N SER A 106 10.83 7.33 -5.01
CA SER A 106 12.03 7.78 -4.31
C SER A 106 12.99 6.61 -4.04
N GLY A 107 14.04 6.52 -4.86
CA GLY A 107 15.01 5.41 -4.80
C GLY A 107 14.48 4.07 -5.35
N GLY A 108 13.42 4.10 -6.15
CA GLY A 108 12.82 2.95 -6.83
C GLY A 108 12.82 3.09 -8.35
N ALA A 109 11.73 3.60 -8.94
CA ALA A 109 11.54 3.76 -10.37
C ALA A 109 12.77 4.40 -11.07
N GLY A 110 13.26 3.76 -12.12
CA GLY A 110 14.45 4.19 -12.87
C GLY A 110 15.79 4.04 -12.15
N ASN A 111 15.81 3.53 -10.91
CA ASN A 111 17.03 3.35 -10.12
C ASN A 111 17.32 1.91 -9.71
N LEU A 112 16.33 1.03 -9.80
CA LEU A 112 16.44 -0.39 -9.45
C LEU A 112 16.12 -1.26 -10.66
N SER A 113 16.68 -2.47 -10.68
CA SER A 113 16.24 -3.53 -11.58
C SER A 113 14.82 -4.00 -11.19
N GLU A 114 14.14 -4.67 -12.13
CA GLU A 114 12.83 -5.29 -11.87
C GLU A 114 12.87 -6.24 -10.68
N ASP A 115 13.87 -7.14 -10.66
CA ASP A 115 14.00 -8.16 -9.62
C ASP A 115 14.22 -7.53 -8.23
N ASP A 116 15.11 -6.54 -8.13
CA ASP A 116 15.35 -5.83 -6.87
C ASP A 116 14.10 -5.06 -6.42
N PHE A 117 13.44 -4.37 -7.36
CA PHE A 117 12.22 -3.61 -7.07
C PHE A 117 11.12 -4.54 -6.55
N LYS A 118 10.80 -5.61 -7.29
CA LYS A 118 9.78 -6.60 -6.91
C LYS A 118 10.13 -7.27 -5.58
N SER A 119 11.40 -7.62 -5.35
CA SER A 119 11.86 -8.23 -4.09
C SER A 119 11.63 -7.31 -2.89
N ILE A 120 11.98 -6.03 -3.01
CA ILE A 120 11.75 -5.03 -1.95
C ILE A 120 10.25 -4.86 -1.69
N TYR A 121 9.44 -4.77 -2.76
CA TYR A 121 7.99 -4.56 -2.65
C TYR A 121 7.30 -5.76 -1.99
N LYS A 122 7.61 -6.99 -2.41
CA LYS A 122 7.12 -8.23 -1.80
C LYS A 122 7.43 -8.27 -0.31
N LYS A 123 8.71 -8.04 0.05
CA LYS A 123 9.14 -8.05 1.45
C LYS A 123 8.37 -7.01 2.27
N MET A 124 8.16 -5.82 1.73
CA MET A 124 7.40 -4.76 2.40
C MET A 124 5.95 -5.20 2.67
N LEU A 125 5.24 -5.68 1.65
CA LEU A 125 3.84 -6.09 1.81
C LEU A 125 3.68 -7.27 2.78
N LEU A 126 4.56 -8.28 2.70
CA LEU A 126 4.54 -9.43 3.60
C LEU A 126 4.82 -9.01 5.04
N SER A 127 5.79 -8.11 5.28
CA SER A 127 6.09 -7.62 6.63
C SER A 127 4.93 -6.85 7.25
N VAL A 128 4.18 -6.08 6.44
CA VAL A 128 2.97 -5.40 6.88
C VAL A 128 1.88 -6.39 7.27
N LYS A 129 1.68 -7.42 6.44
CA LYS A 129 0.67 -8.46 6.69
C LYS A 129 0.99 -9.31 7.91
N GLU A 130 2.27 -9.62 8.13
CA GLU A 130 2.74 -10.31 9.33
C GLU A 130 2.54 -9.45 10.59
N ALA A 131 2.87 -8.16 10.52
CA ALA A 131 2.74 -7.23 11.65
C ALA A 131 1.29 -6.98 12.09
N SER A 132 0.34 -7.04 11.16
CA SER A 132 -1.09 -6.89 11.44
C SER A 132 -1.94 -7.68 10.44
N PRO A 133 -2.19 -8.98 10.71
CA PRO A 133 -2.95 -9.87 9.82
C PRO A 133 -4.36 -9.37 9.50
N GLU A 134 -4.98 -8.62 10.40
CA GLU A 134 -6.34 -8.08 10.25
C GLU A 134 -6.39 -6.79 9.41
N THR A 135 -5.24 -6.17 9.10
CA THR A 135 -5.20 -4.97 8.27
C THR A 135 -5.49 -5.33 6.80
N TYR A 136 -6.49 -4.66 6.22
CA TYR A 136 -6.73 -4.69 4.77
C TYR A 136 -5.77 -3.72 4.09
N VAL A 137 -4.84 -4.28 3.31
CA VAL A 137 -3.83 -3.48 2.59
C VAL A 137 -4.27 -3.30 1.15
N PHE A 138 -4.30 -2.06 0.69
CA PHE A 138 -4.46 -1.66 -0.71
C PHE A 138 -3.17 -1.02 -1.19
N VAL A 139 -2.79 -1.30 -2.41
CA VAL A 139 -1.61 -0.71 -3.03
C VAL A 139 -2.05 0.23 -4.13
N GLN A 140 -1.71 1.50 -4.00
CA GLN A 140 -1.97 2.50 -5.03
C GLN A 140 -0.78 2.60 -5.98
N SER A 141 -1.04 2.76 -7.27
CA SER A 141 -0.02 3.07 -8.26
C SER A 141 0.78 4.31 -7.88
N VAL A 142 2.05 4.34 -8.24
CA VAL A 142 2.85 5.57 -8.27
C VAL A 142 2.16 6.59 -9.19
N LEU A 143 2.13 7.84 -8.77
CA LEU A 143 1.43 8.91 -9.48
C LEU A 143 2.29 9.49 -10.62
N PRO A 144 1.68 10.11 -11.65
CA PRO A 144 2.42 10.67 -12.78
C PRO A 144 3.32 11.83 -12.37
N LEU A 145 4.38 12.02 -13.15
CA LEU A 145 5.30 13.14 -13.01
C LEU A 145 4.77 14.40 -13.71
N SER A 146 5.14 15.58 -13.23
CA SER A 146 5.03 16.82 -14.01
C SER A 146 5.89 16.72 -15.27
N ASP A 147 5.47 17.33 -16.37
CA ASP A 147 6.24 17.45 -17.61
C ASP A 147 7.56 18.22 -17.42
N LYS A 148 7.62 19.07 -16.39
CA LYS A 148 8.83 19.81 -16.01
C LYS A 148 9.80 19.00 -15.14
N SER A 149 9.39 17.85 -14.64
CA SER A 149 10.21 17.00 -13.75
C SER A 149 11.50 16.51 -14.40
N VAL A 150 11.55 16.42 -15.72
CA VAL A 150 12.77 16.04 -16.49
C VAL A 150 13.98 16.93 -16.21
N LYS A 151 13.77 18.16 -15.71
CA LYS A 151 14.84 19.08 -15.30
C LYS A 151 15.46 18.69 -13.96
N HIS A 152 14.74 17.94 -13.15
CA HIS A 152 15.08 17.65 -11.75
C HIS A 152 15.50 16.19 -11.55
N TYR A 153 14.94 15.28 -12.36
CA TYR A 153 15.20 13.85 -12.25
C TYR A 153 15.96 13.32 -13.46
N LYS A 154 17.07 12.65 -13.22
CA LYS A 154 17.90 12.05 -14.27
C LYS A 154 17.34 10.70 -14.73
N ASN A 155 17.00 9.85 -13.79
CA ASN A 155 16.61 8.45 -14.05
C ASN A 155 15.11 8.22 -13.86
N ILE A 156 14.40 9.10 -13.15
CA ILE A 156 12.98 8.97 -12.92
C ILE A 156 12.25 9.61 -14.11
N THR A 157 11.90 8.81 -15.10
CA THR A 157 11.16 9.21 -16.28
C THR A 157 9.71 8.75 -16.19
N LYS A 158 8.83 9.24 -17.05
CA LYS A 158 7.44 8.77 -17.12
C LYS A 158 7.38 7.28 -17.48
N GLU A 159 8.27 6.83 -18.36
CA GLU A 159 8.39 5.42 -18.74
C GLU A 159 8.81 4.56 -17.54
N ALA A 160 9.81 4.99 -16.77
CA ALA A 160 10.24 4.29 -15.56
C ALA A 160 9.13 4.22 -14.49
N VAL A 161 8.27 5.24 -14.40
CA VAL A 161 7.09 5.21 -13.51
C VAL A 161 6.05 4.20 -14.01
N VAL A 162 5.80 4.12 -15.31
CA VAL A 162 4.89 3.11 -15.90
C VAL A 162 5.43 1.71 -15.67
N GLU A 163 6.73 1.47 -15.89
CA GLU A 163 7.37 0.17 -15.60
C GLU A 163 7.24 -0.20 -14.12
N ALA A 164 7.54 0.72 -13.21
CA ALA A 164 7.38 0.49 -11.77
C ALA A 164 5.93 0.16 -11.40
N ASN A 165 4.94 0.80 -12.01
CA ASN A 165 3.53 0.50 -11.79
C ASN A 165 3.15 -0.91 -12.28
N ASN A 166 3.71 -1.36 -13.41
CA ASN A 166 3.54 -2.73 -13.87
C ASN A 166 4.14 -3.74 -12.88
N TRP A 167 5.36 -3.50 -12.39
CA TRP A 167 6.02 -4.35 -11.39
C TRP A 167 5.26 -4.39 -10.06
N ILE A 168 4.71 -3.25 -9.62
CA ILE A 168 3.86 -3.18 -8.42
C ILE A 168 2.60 -4.02 -8.63
N LYS A 169 1.94 -3.88 -9.79
CA LYS A 169 0.74 -4.65 -10.12
C LYS A 169 1.03 -6.15 -10.13
N ASP A 170 2.13 -6.60 -10.75
CA ASP A 170 2.54 -8.00 -10.78
C ASP A 170 2.72 -8.56 -9.36
N VAL A 171 3.40 -7.80 -8.47
CA VAL A 171 3.56 -8.19 -7.06
C VAL A 171 2.21 -8.27 -6.35
N CYS A 172 1.31 -7.32 -6.61
CA CYS A 172 -0.02 -7.34 -6.04
C CYS A 172 -0.84 -8.55 -6.49
N ASP A 173 -0.78 -8.88 -7.79
CA ASP A 173 -1.45 -10.05 -8.35
C ASP A 173 -0.90 -11.35 -7.75
N GLU A 174 0.44 -11.49 -7.65
CA GLU A 174 1.10 -12.65 -7.07
C GLU A 174 0.73 -12.86 -5.59
N LEU A 175 0.67 -11.79 -4.82
CA LEU A 175 0.41 -11.84 -3.39
C LEU A 175 -1.08 -11.63 -3.02
N SER A 176 -1.95 -11.46 -4.02
CA SER A 176 -3.39 -11.20 -3.85
C SER A 176 -3.72 -9.94 -3.06
N PHE A 177 -2.93 -8.88 -3.23
CA PHE A 177 -3.25 -7.56 -2.71
C PHE A 177 -4.05 -6.74 -3.74
N PRO A 178 -5.11 -6.01 -3.35
CA PRO A 178 -5.82 -5.10 -4.24
C PRO A 178 -4.90 -3.98 -4.74
N PHE A 179 -4.81 -3.82 -6.08
CA PHE A 179 -4.09 -2.73 -6.73
C PHE A 179 -5.08 -1.65 -7.20
N ILE A 180 -4.78 -0.39 -6.91
CA ILE A 180 -5.59 0.77 -7.28
C ILE A 180 -4.82 1.58 -8.31
N ASN A 181 -5.23 1.51 -9.58
CA ASN A 181 -4.65 2.35 -10.63
C ASN A 181 -5.23 3.77 -10.57
N THR A 182 -4.53 4.68 -9.93
CA THR A 182 -4.85 6.11 -9.91
C THR A 182 -4.01 6.89 -10.94
N HIS A 183 -2.86 6.32 -11.34
CA HIS A 183 -1.94 6.93 -12.30
C HIS A 183 -2.68 7.38 -13.57
N ASP A 184 -3.39 6.49 -14.21
CA ASP A 184 -4.02 6.75 -15.50
C ASP A 184 -5.12 7.82 -15.45
N LEU A 185 -5.80 7.96 -14.31
CA LEU A 185 -6.82 9.00 -14.11
C LEU A 185 -6.25 10.42 -14.11
N LEU A 186 -4.97 10.55 -13.78
CA LEU A 186 -4.29 11.83 -13.66
C LEU A 186 -3.45 12.20 -14.88
N LEU A 187 -3.34 11.29 -15.88
CA LEU A 187 -2.55 11.52 -17.08
C LEU A 187 -3.20 12.48 -18.06
N ALA A 188 -2.38 13.38 -18.62
CA ALA A 188 -2.67 14.06 -19.89
C ALA A 188 -2.24 13.19 -21.08
N ASP A 189 -2.65 13.58 -22.30
CA ASP A 189 -2.37 12.84 -23.54
C ASP A 189 -0.86 12.66 -23.82
N ASN A 190 -0.01 13.55 -23.29
CA ASN A 190 1.45 13.47 -23.42
C ASN A 190 2.11 12.48 -22.43
N GLY A 191 1.31 11.80 -21.60
CA GLY A 191 1.80 10.82 -20.61
C GLY A 191 2.38 11.43 -19.34
N TYR A 192 2.21 12.71 -19.10
CA TYR A 192 2.55 13.40 -17.86
C TYR A 192 1.31 13.76 -17.05
N LEU A 193 1.51 14.24 -15.85
CA LEU A 193 0.44 14.75 -14.99
C LEU A 193 -0.30 15.91 -15.68
N LYS A 194 -1.62 15.87 -15.67
CA LYS A 194 -2.46 16.97 -16.20
C LYS A 194 -2.05 18.31 -15.58
N PRO A 195 -1.97 19.40 -16.38
CA PRO A 195 -1.51 20.70 -15.89
C PRO A 195 -2.28 21.22 -14.66
N GLU A 196 -3.60 21.02 -14.61
CA GLU A 196 -4.47 21.44 -13.51
C GLU A 196 -4.20 20.68 -12.20
N TYR A 197 -3.51 19.55 -12.27
CA TYR A 197 -3.13 18.75 -11.13
C TYR A 197 -1.71 19.00 -10.63
N GLN A 198 -0.89 19.74 -11.37
CA GLN A 198 0.48 20.07 -11.02
C GLN A 198 0.53 21.18 -9.96
N ASN A 199 1.18 20.92 -8.83
CA ASN A 199 1.42 21.95 -7.80
C ASN A 199 2.82 22.56 -7.93
N ASP A 200 3.76 21.84 -8.49
CA ASP A 200 5.14 22.27 -8.71
C ASP A 200 5.76 21.60 -9.94
N GLU A 201 7.04 21.82 -10.15
CA GLU A 201 7.79 21.26 -11.29
C GLU A 201 8.29 19.84 -11.06
N TYR A 202 7.94 19.18 -9.95
CA TYR A 202 8.35 17.82 -9.60
C TYR A 202 7.23 16.82 -9.84
N MET A 203 6.57 16.42 -8.77
CA MET A 203 5.47 15.46 -8.79
C MET A 203 4.42 15.74 -7.71
N HIS A 204 4.49 16.89 -7.05
CA HIS A 204 3.52 17.22 -6.03
C HIS A 204 2.23 17.77 -6.64
N LEU A 205 1.12 17.48 -6.00
CA LEU A 205 -0.22 17.58 -6.55
C LEU A 205 -1.03 18.70 -5.93
N THR A 206 -1.97 19.22 -6.72
CA THR A 206 -2.96 20.19 -6.25
C THR A 206 -4.06 19.52 -5.41
N LYS A 207 -4.87 20.34 -4.71
CA LYS A 207 -6.08 19.86 -4.02
C LYS A 207 -7.06 19.14 -4.96
N ALA A 208 -7.18 19.62 -6.19
CA ALA A 208 -8.05 18.98 -7.20
C ALA A 208 -7.61 17.55 -7.53
N ALA A 209 -6.30 17.32 -7.67
CA ALA A 209 -5.76 15.98 -7.87
C ALA A 209 -6.03 15.06 -6.66
N TYR A 210 -5.82 15.56 -5.44
CA TYR A 210 -6.10 14.76 -4.23
C TYR A 210 -7.57 14.39 -4.10
N LYS A 211 -8.50 15.23 -4.55
CA LYS A 211 -9.92 14.88 -4.61
C LYS A 211 -10.15 13.66 -5.50
N VAL A 212 -9.61 13.66 -6.73
CA VAL A 212 -9.70 12.52 -7.66
C VAL A 212 -9.08 11.26 -7.06
N ILE A 213 -7.90 11.37 -6.44
CA ILE A 213 -7.20 10.27 -5.79
C ILE A 213 -8.07 9.64 -4.70
N LEU A 214 -8.61 10.45 -3.80
CA LEU A 214 -9.41 9.96 -2.67
C LEU A 214 -10.75 9.36 -3.12
N GLU A 215 -11.39 9.93 -4.14
CA GLU A 215 -12.59 9.36 -4.75
C GLU A 215 -12.33 7.98 -5.36
N ASN A 216 -11.20 7.82 -6.09
CA ASN A 216 -10.81 6.53 -6.67
C ASN A 216 -10.49 5.49 -5.60
N ILE A 217 -9.72 5.86 -4.58
CA ILE A 217 -9.41 4.98 -3.44
C ILE A 217 -10.69 4.55 -2.73
N GLY A 218 -11.56 5.50 -2.41
CA GLY A 218 -12.84 5.24 -1.74
C GLY A 218 -13.73 4.29 -2.54
N GLN A 219 -13.78 4.45 -3.87
CA GLN A 219 -14.54 3.55 -4.75
C GLN A 219 -13.93 2.13 -4.77
N ALA A 220 -12.61 2.02 -4.89
CA ALA A 220 -11.92 0.73 -4.88
C ALA A 220 -12.14 -0.04 -3.57
N ILE A 221 -12.05 0.66 -2.43
CA ILE A 221 -12.30 0.08 -1.11
C ILE A 221 -13.77 -0.37 -1.00
N LYS A 222 -14.73 0.49 -1.37
CA LYS A 222 -16.16 0.15 -1.34
C LYS A 222 -16.49 -1.07 -2.21
N ASN A 223 -15.87 -1.19 -3.37
CA ASN A 223 -16.07 -2.34 -4.26
C ASN A 223 -15.59 -3.63 -3.60
N LYS A 224 -14.39 -3.60 -2.99
CA LYS A 224 -13.81 -4.78 -2.31
C LYS A 224 -14.66 -5.31 -1.16
N PHE A 225 -15.36 -4.44 -0.44
CA PHE A 225 -16.19 -4.84 0.70
C PHE A 225 -17.68 -5.04 0.36
N LYS A 226 -18.06 -4.90 -0.92
CA LYS A 226 -19.40 -5.28 -1.41
C LYS A 226 -19.46 -6.70 -1.98
N GLU A 227 -18.29 -7.25 -2.30
CA GLU A 227 -18.12 -8.65 -2.74
C GLU A 227 -18.12 -9.61 -1.54
#